data_b36b774958705824d16132fda6e5f33b
#
_entry.id   b36b774958705824d16132fda6e5f33b
#
_cell.length_a   1.000
_cell.length_b   1.000
_cell.length_c   1.000
_cell.angle_alpha   90.00
_cell.angle_beta   90.00
_cell.angle_gamma   90.00
#
_symmetry.space_group_name_H-M   'P 1'
#
loop_
_entity.id
_entity.type
_entity.pdbx_description
1 polymer ?
#
loop_
_entity_poly.entity_id
_entity_poly.type
_entity_poly.pdbx_seq_one_letter_code
_entity_poly.pdbx_strand_id
1 'polypeptide(L)'
;NPPFSLFREFVAQLVKYEKEFLIIGNINAITYKEIFKLIKENKAWLGINMGKGISSFIVPDHYELYGTETSIDSFGNRIISPNNCLWLTNLDTFKRHEDIVLTKKYYGNEIEYPYFDNYDAINVNKTQDIPMDFAGVMGVPITFLHKYNPEQFELIKFRKGNDEKDLSINSKCPYFRILIKNRRL
;
A
#
# COMPACT_ATOMS: atom_id res chain seq x y z
N ASN A 1 16.43 1.62 -11.41
CA ASN A 1 15.31 2.06 -12.23
C ASN A 1 15.09 1.07 -13.39
N PRO A 2 14.48 -0.09 -13.14
CA PRO A 2 14.20 -1.05 -14.19
C PRO A 2 13.11 -0.53 -15.13
N PRO A 3 13.04 -1.00 -16.37
CA PRO A 3 11.88 -0.78 -17.21
C PRO A 3 10.61 -1.28 -16.54
N PHE A 4 9.54 -0.46 -16.48
CA PHE A 4 8.31 -0.86 -15.79
C PHE A 4 7.65 -2.10 -16.41
N SER A 5 7.85 -2.34 -17.70
CA SER A 5 7.38 -3.54 -18.41
C SER A 5 8.04 -4.83 -17.92
N LEU A 6 9.28 -4.78 -17.42
CA LEU A 6 10.05 -5.92 -16.91
C LEU A 6 10.17 -5.92 -15.38
N PHE A 7 9.37 -5.12 -14.70
CA PHE A 7 9.49 -4.90 -13.25
C PHE A 7 9.37 -6.19 -12.44
N ARG A 8 8.40 -7.05 -12.78
CA ARG A 8 8.18 -8.33 -12.08
C ARG A 8 9.37 -9.28 -12.19
N GLU A 9 9.86 -9.44 -13.41
CA GLU A 9 10.99 -10.30 -13.73
C GLU A 9 12.28 -9.79 -13.05
N PHE A 10 12.47 -8.49 -13.07
CA PHE A 10 13.61 -7.83 -12.42
C PHE A 10 13.60 -8.06 -10.90
N VAL A 11 12.45 -7.79 -10.25
CA VAL A 11 12.30 -8.04 -8.80
C VAL A 11 12.51 -9.52 -8.47
N ALA A 12 11.94 -10.43 -9.29
CA ALA A 12 12.12 -11.87 -9.09
C ALA A 12 13.62 -12.29 -9.13
N GLN A 13 14.41 -11.70 -10.02
CA GLN A 13 15.86 -11.94 -10.07
C GLN A 13 16.57 -11.42 -8.83
N LEU A 14 16.26 -10.19 -8.37
CA LEU A 14 16.88 -9.64 -7.17
C LEU A 14 16.62 -10.52 -5.94
N VAL A 15 15.37 -10.97 -5.78
CA VAL A 15 15.00 -11.87 -4.68
C VAL A 15 15.66 -13.25 -4.82
N LYS A 16 15.70 -13.82 -6.05
CA LYS A 16 16.36 -15.11 -6.32
C LYS A 16 17.83 -15.11 -5.95
N TYR A 17 18.52 -14.00 -6.21
CA TYR A 17 19.95 -13.86 -5.93
C TYR A 17 20.24 -13.16 -4.60
N GLU A 18 19.22 -13.05 -3.74
CA GLU A 18 19.33 -12.48 -2.37
C GLU A 18 20.01 -11.10 -2.36
N LYS A 19 19.67 -10.26 -3.36
CA LYS A 19 20.21 -8.91 -3.44
C LYS A 19 19.38 -7.94 -2.61
N GLU A 20 20.08 -7.06 -1.92
CA GLU A 20 19.45 -5.84 -1.36
C GLU A 20 19.10 -4.90 -2.48
N PHE A 21 17.91 -4.26 -2.38
CA PHE A 21 17.44 -3.35 -3.41
C PHE A 21 16.59 -2.21 -2.87
N LEU A 22 16.67 -1.09 -3.55
CA LEU A 22 15.75 0.04 -3.48
C LEU A 22 15.47 0.48 -4.91
N ILE A 23 14.26 0.24 -5.40
CA ILE A 23 13.90 0.44 -6.80
C ILE A 23 12.63 1.26 -6.95
N ILE A 24 12.58 2.04 -8.03
CA ILE A 24 11.37 2.77 -8.43
C ILE A 24 10.54 1.87 -9.34
N GLY A 25 9.24 1.81 -9.08
CA GLY A 25 8.27 1.12 -9.91
C GLY A 25 6.98 1.91 -10.07
N ASN A 26 6.09 1.44 -10.93
CA ASN A 26 4.75 1.99 -11.02
C ASN A 26 3.96 1.61 -9.76
N ILE A 27 3.15 2.53 -9.24
CA ILE A 27 2.35 2.29 -8.01
C ILE A 27 1.41 1.09 -8.14
N ASN A 28 0.95 0.78 -9.35
CA ASN A 28 0.12 -0.39 -9.61
C ASN A 28 0.88 -1.71 -9.43
N ALA A 29 2.22 -1.70 -9.35
CA ALA A 29 3.00 -2.92 -9.15
C ALA A 29 2.62 -3.66 -7.87
N ILE A 30 2.17 -2.97 -6.82
CA ILE A 30 1.68 -3.60 -5.58
C ILE A 30 0.46 -4.50 -5.79
N THR A 31 -0.25 -4.32 -6.90
CA THR A 31 -1.41 -5.16 -7.26
C THR A 31 -1.02 -6.42 -8.04
N TYR A 32 0.24 -6.53 -8.48
CA TYR A 32 0.71 -7.72 -9.18
C TYR A 32 0.84 -8.87 -8.19
N LYS A 33 0.35 -10.05 -8.60
CA LYS A 33 0.31 -11.25 -7.75
C LYS A 33 1.69 -11.58 -7.16
N GLU A 34 2.73 -11.48 -7.97
CA GLU A 34 4.11 -11.77 -7.60
C GLU A 34 4.64 -10.77 -6.57
N ILE A 35 4.40 -9.47 -6.78
CA ILE A 35 4.85 -8.41 -5.87
C ILE A 35 4.09 -8.45 -4.56
N PHE A 36 2.76 -8.58 -4.61
CA PHE A 36 1.96 -8.69 -3.39
C PHE A 36 2.34 -9.91 -2.56
N LYS A 37 2.68 -11.04 -3.22
CA LYS A 37 3.18 -12.22 -2.54
C LYS A 37 4.47 -11.92 -1.75
N LEU A 38 5.42 -11.21 -2.34
CA LEU A 38 6.66 -10.81 -1.65
C LEU A 38 6.39 -9.91 -0.44
N ILE A 39 5.43 -8.97 -0.57
CA ILE A 39 5.03 -8.09 0.54
C ILE A 39 4.39 -8.93 1.66
N LYS A 40 3.49 -9.84 1.33
CA LYS A 40 2.85 -10.75 2.29
C LYS A 40 3.84 -11.67 2.99
N GLU A 41 4.84 -12.18 2.27
CA GLU A 41 5.89 -13.05 2.79
C GLU A 41 7.00 -12.27 3.52
N ASN A 42 6.84 -10.97 3.65
CA ASN A 42 7.81 -10.11 4.31
C ASN A 42 9.22 -10.13 3.67
N LYS A 43 9.26 -10.27 2.34
CA LYS A 43 10.48 -10.27 1.52
C LYS A 43 10.74 -8.96 0.79
N ALA A 44 9.73 -8.12 0.68
CA ALA A 44 9.80 -6.77 0.14
C ALA A 44 8.69 -5.90 0.75
N TRP A 45 8.87 -4.60 0.75
CA TRP A 45 7.91 -3.64 1.29
C TRP A 45 8.03 -2.29 0.59
N LEU A 46 7.11 -1.38 0.89
CA LEU A 46 7.15 -0.03 0.37
C LEU A 46 8.18 0.80 1.13
N GLY A 47 8.93 1.61 0.41
CA GLY A 47 9.89 2.55 1.00
C GLY A 47 9.22 3.68 1.78
N ILE A 48 10.04 4.52 2.37
CA ILE A 48 9.59 5.69 3.15
C ILE A 48 8.96 6.74 2.22
N ASN A 49 8.11 7.60 2.79
CA ASN A 49 7.47 8.75 2.11
C ASN A 49 6.41 8.40 1.04
N MET A 50 5.75 7.26 1.17
CA MET A 50 4.72 6.83 0.21
C MET A 50 3.34 7.52 0.35
N GLY A 51 3.16 8.47 1.27
CA GLY A 51 1.84 9.04 1.58
C GLY A 51 1.22 9.92 0.48
N LYS A 52 2.07 10.56 -0.34
CA LYS A 52 1.67 11.46 -1.45
C LYS A 52 2.52 11.23 -2.71
N GLY A 53 2.81 9.97 -3.02
CA GLY A 53 3.80 9.61 -4.04
C GLY A 53 5.16 9.30 -3.41
N ILE A 54 6.17 9.06 -4.25
CA ILE A 54 7.50 8.59 -3.79
C ILE A 54 8.37 9.67 -3.17
N SER A 55 8.06 10.89 -3.32
CA SER A 55 8.75 12.13 -2.89
C SER A 55 8.76 13.17 -4.00
N SER A 56 9.28 14.33 -3.66
CA SER A 56 9.56 15.38 -4.62
C SER A 56 11.03 15.37 -5.00
N PHE A 57 11.32 15.63 -6.25
CA PHE A 57 12.68 15.69 -6.82
C PHE A 57 12.97 17.06 -7.36
N ILE A 58 14.12 17.64 -7.00
CA ILE A 58 14.64 18.82 -7.64
C ILE A 58 15.20 18.40 -9.00
N VAL A 59 14.82 19.09 -10.05
CA VAL A 59 15.26 18.82 -11.41
C VAL A 59 16.04 20.00 -11.97
N PRO A 60 16.96 19.78 -12.94
CA PRO A 60 17.73 20.85 -13.56
C PRO A 60 16.85 21.88 -14.28
N ASP A 61 17.33 23.10 -14.43
CA ASP A 61 16.59 24.22 -15.02
C ASP A 61 16.13 23.96 -16.47
N HIS A 62 16.89 23.19 -17.23
CA HIS A 62 16.54 22.79 -18.59
C HIS A 62 15.44 21.74 -18.69
N TYR A 63 15.00 21.17 -17.56
CA TYR A 63 13.94 20.18 -17.54
C TYR A 63 12.58 20.87 -17.69
N GLU A 64 11.80 20.49 -18.68
CA GLU A 64 10.47 21.05 -18.88
C GLU A 64 9.51 20.61 -17.79
N LEU A 65 8.82 21.57 -17.17
CA LEU A 65 7.78 21.32 -16.19
C LEU A 65 6.41 21.34 -16.85
N TYR A 66 5.70 20.22 -16.81
CA TYR A 66 4.32 20.12 -17.31
C TYR A 66 3.49 19.19 -16.41
N GLY A 67 2.18 19.46 -16.40
CA GLY A 67 1.25 18.71 -15.57
C GLY A 67 1.10 19.23 -14.14
N THR A 68 0.25 18.58 -13.37
CA THR A 68 -0.11 18.98 -11.99
C THR A 68 0.89 18.52 -10.93
N GLU A 69 1.89 17.73 -11.33
CA GLU A 69 2.90 17.13 -10.45
C GLU A 69 4.15 18.00 -10.33
N THR A 70 4.12 19.21 -10.88
CA THR A 70 5.26 20.12 -10.93
C THR A 70 5.00 21.37 -10.13
N SER A 71 6.07 21.93 -9.53
CA SER A 71 6.03 23.17 -8.77
C SER A 71 7.40 23.86 -8.75
N ILE A 72 7.43 25.09 -8.26
CA ILE A 72 8.66 25.81 -7.92
C ILE A 72 8.59 26.07 -6.42
N ASP A 73 9.65 25.72 -5.68
CA ASP A 73 9.71 25.96 -4.25
C ASP A 73 10.05 27.42 -3.91
N SER A 74 10.07 27.76 -2.62
CA SER A 74 10.41 29.11 -2.14
C SER A 74 11.85 29.54 -2.42
N PHE A 75 12.72 28.61 -2.80
CA PHE A 75 14.12 28.88 -3.17
C PHE A 75 14.33 28.96 -4.67
N GLY A 76 13.24 28.82 -5.47
CA GLY A 76 13.30 28.83 -6.93
C GLY A 76 13.65 27.49 -7.57
N ASN A 77 13.75 26.41 -6.80
CA ASN A 77 14.05 25.09 -7.35
C ASN A 77 12.84 24.53 -8.10
N ARG A 78 13.11 23.92 -9.23
CA ARG A 78 12.09 23.24 -10.04
C ARG A 78 11.87 21.84 -9.49
N ILE A 79 10.63 21.52 -9.17
CA ILE A 79 10.26 20.29 -8.46
C ILE A 79 9.29 19.45 -9.28
N ILE A 80 9.53 18.14 -9.33
CA ILE A 80 8.58 17.14 -9.83
C ILE A 80 8.22 16.19 -8.67
N SER A 81 6.92 15.95 -8.48
CA SER A 81 6.37 15.06 -7.46
C SER A 81 5.55 13.93 -8.10
N PRO A 82 6.16 12.87 -8.63
CA PRO A 82 5.44 11.80 -9.32
C PRO A 82 4.45 11.11 -8.38
N ASN A 83 3.18 11.01 -8.78
CA ASN A 83 2.11 10.39 -7.99
C ASN A 83 1.82 8.94 -8.40
N ASN A 84 2.37 8.50 -9.54
CA ASN A 84 2.17 7.17 -10.11
C ASN A 84 3.33 6.19 -9.86
N CYS A 85 4.31 6.58 -9.04
CA CYS A 85 5.48 5.79 -8.73
C CYS A 85 5.48 5.33 -7.26
N LEU A 86 6.25 4.27 -6.99
CA LEU A 86 6.54 3.77 -5.65
C LEU A 86 8.02 3.43 -5.50
N TRP A 87 8.49 3.44 -4.26
CA TRP A 87 9.72 2.76 -3.86
C TRP A 87 9.38 1.35 -3.39
N LEU A 88 10.01 0.33 -3.99
CA LEU A 88 9.99 -1.05 -3.50
C LEU A 88 11.37 -1.39 -2.98
N THR A 89 11.45 -2.00 -1.78
CA THR A 89 12.71 -2.31 -1.13
C THR A 89 12.60 -3.55 -0.26
N ASN A 90 13.75 -4.16 0.05
CA ASN A 90 13.91 -5.14 1.12
C ASN A 90 14.90 -4.65 2.20
N LEU A 91 15.32 -3.40 2.13
CA LEU A 91 16.13 -2.76 3.17
C LEU A 91 15.25 -2.42 4.36
N ASP A 92 15.67 -2.82 5.55
CA ASP A 92 14.91 -2.53 6.76
C ASP A 92 14.92 -1.03 7.11
N THR A 93 13.81 -0.54 7.66
CA THR A 93 13.65 0.85 8.07
C THR A 93 12.87 0.92 9.38
N PHE A 94 13.17 1.90 10.22
CA PHE A 94 12.45 2.12 11.48
C PHE A 94 10.93 2.27 11.28
N LYS A 95 10.53 2.96 10.22
CA LYS A 95 9.12 3.23 9.92
C LYS A 95 8.27 1.97 9.70
N ARG A 96 8.90 0.88 9.27
CA ARG A 96 8.25 -0.40 9.07
C ARG A 96 7.83 -1.07 10.38
N HIS A 97 8.48 -0.70 11.49
CA HIS A 97 8.23 -1.21 12.84
C HIS A 97 7.35 -0.26 13.68
N GLU A 98 6.97 0.90 13.11
CA GLU A 98 6.04 1.80 13.79
C GLU A 98 4.63 1.22 13.82
N ASP A 99 4.03 1.22 15.00
CA ASP A 99 2.63 0.81 15.16
C ASP A 99 1.67 1.84 14.59
N ILE A 100 0.62 1.37 13.95
CA ILE A 100 -0.54 2.19 13.66
C ILE A 100 -1.30 2.41 14.97
N VAL A 101 -1.43 3.66 15.38
CA VAL A 101 -2.23 4.03 16.56
C VAL A 101 -3.71 3.83 16.22
N LEU A 102 -4.34 2.88 16.89
CA LEU A 102 -5.75 2.55 16.72
C LEU A 102 -6.57 3.27 17.80
N THR A 103 -7.54 4.08 17.38
CA THR A 103 -8.37 4.88 18.30
C THR A 103 -9.87 4.58 18.18
N LYS A 104 -10.25 3.86 17.13
CA LYS A 104 -11.65 3.49 16.88
C LYS A 104 -11.99 2.16 17.54
N LYS A 105 -13.28 1.94 17.81
CA LYS A 105 -13.82 0.69 18.32
C LYS A 105 -14.87 0.13 17.36
N TYR A 106 -14.89 -1.18 17.23
CA TYR A 106 -15.91 -1.90 16.49
C TYR A 106 -17.18 -2.06 17.36
N TYR A 107 -17.00 -2.62 18.57
CA TYR A 107 -18.13 -2.90 19.43
C TYR A 107 -18.80 -1.60 19.92
N GLY A 108 -20.11 -1.48 19.60
CA GLY A 108 -20.91 -0.29 19.80
C GLY A 108 -20.94 0.69 18.61
N ASN A 109 -20.22 0.37 17.52
CA ASN A 109 -20.19 1.15 16.28
C ASN A 109 -20.30 0.25 15.04
N GLU A 110 -20.90 -0.92 15.14
CA GLU A 110 -20.93 -1.96 14.10
C GLU A 110 -21.51 -1.45 12.77
N ILE A 111 -22.40 -0.48 12.84
CA ILE A 111 -23.03 0.13 11.66
C ILE A 111 -22.01 0.85 10.75
N GLU A 112 -20.88 1.32 11.29
CA GLU A 112 -19.80 1.95 10.54
C GLU A 112 -18.92 0.94 9.80
N TYR A 113 -19.04 -0.34 10.14
CA TYR A 113 -18.20 -1.43 9.66
C TYR A 113 -19.02 -2.56 9.03
N PRO A 114 -19.69 -2.32 7.90
CA PRO A 114 -20.53 -3.33 7.27
C PRO A 114 -19.70 -4.56 6.89
N TYR A 115 -20.28 -5.76 7.08
CA TYR A 115 -19.73 -7.00 6.56
C TYR A 115 -19.82 -7.04 5.03
N PHE A 116 -18.86 -7.72 4.42
CA PHE A 116 -18.94 -8.05 3.00
C PHE A 116 -20.00 -9.14 2.79
N ASP A 117 -20.75 -9.05 1.68
CA ASP A 117 -21.81 -10.00 1.34
C ASP A 117 -21.25 -11.41 1.09
N ASN A 118 -20.01 -11.50 0.59
CA ASN A 118 -19.39 -12.71 0.04
C ASN A 118 -18.07 -13.09 0.74
N TYR A 119 -17.77 -12.50 1.87
CA TYR A 119 -16.58 -12.83 2.65
C TYR A 119 -16.78 -12.50 4.14
N ASP A 120 -16.32 -13.37 5.02
CA ASP A 120 -16.39 -13.13 6.46
C ASP A 120 -15.33 -12.12 6.91
N ALA A 121 -15.60 -10.86 6.62
CA ALA A 121 -14.77 -9.72 6.99
C ALA A 121 -15.60 -8.43 7.02
N ILE A 122 -15.20 -7.51 7.86
CA ILE A 122 -15.76 -6.15 7.89
C ILE A 122 -15.03 -5.22 6.90
N ASN A 123 -15.74 -4.22 6.37
CA ASN A 123 -15.13 -3.19 5.55
C ASN A 123 -14.69 -2.01 6.42
N VAL A 124 -13.44 -1.59 6.22
CA VAL A 124 -12.86 -0.41 6.84
C VAL A 124 -12.50 0.60 5.75
N ASN A 125 -13.13 1.76 5.75
CA ASN A 125 -13.01 2.72 4.66
C ASN A 125 -11.67 3.46 4.63
N LYS A 126 -11.05 3.68 5.78
CA LYS A 126 -9.76 4.38 5.90
C LYS A 126 -8.85 3.63 6.87
N THR A 127 -7.54 3.68 6.64
CA THR A 127 -6.55 3.06 7.54
C THR A 127 -6.66 3.57 8.98
N GLN A 128 -7.00 4.83 9.18
CA GLN A 128 -7.16 5.42 10.52
C GLN A 128 -8.42 4.93 11.26
N ASP A 129 -9.37 4.32 10.55
CA ASP A 129 -10.61 3.81 11.11
C ASP A 129 -10.53 2.33 11.47
N ILE A 130 -9.35 1.69 11.38
CA ILE A 130 -9.12 0.32 11.81
C ILE A 130 -9.46 0.21 13.31
N PRO A 131 -10.42 -0.64 13.70
CA PRO A 131 -10.82 -0.77 15.09
C PRO A 131 -9.77 -1.49 15.92
N MET A 132 -9.63 -1.05 17.18
CA MET A 132 -8.65 -1.59 18.14
C MET A 132 -9.10 -2.88 18.83
N ASP A 133 -10.39 -3.21 18.75
CA ASP A 133 -11.04 -4.26 19.51
C ASP A 133 -11.67 -5.38 18.65
N PHE A 134 -11.41 -5.40 17.33
CA PHE A 134 -11.96 -6.40 16.42
C PHE A 134 -10.92 -7.43 16.02
N ALA A 135 -11.10 -8.67 16.48
CA ALA A 135 -10.18 -9.79 16.23
C ALA A 135 -10.39 -10.50 14.87
N GLY A 136 -11.47 -10.16 14.15
CA GLY A 136 -11.80 -10.76 12.85
C GLY A 136 -11.00 -10.20 11.68
N VAL A 137 -11.37 -10.65 10.48
CA VAL A 137 -10.75 -10.17 9.23
C VAL A 137 -11.35 -8.82 8.82
N MET A 138 -10.51 -7.92 8.34
CA MET A 138 -10.89 -6.57 7.92
C MET A 138 -10.42 -6.31 6.50
N GLY A 139 -11.28 -5.73 5.66
CA GLY A 139 -10.93 -5.25 4.34
C GLY A 139 -10.56 -3.77 4.40
N VAL A 140 -9.28 -3.44 4.22
CA VAL A 140 -8.76 -2.07 4.28
C VAL A 140 -8.34 -1.56 2.91
N PRO A 141 -8.28 -0.23 2.69
CA PRO A 141 -7.76 0.34 1.45
C PRO A 141 -6.31 -0.05 1.19
N ILE A 142 -5.91 -0.10 -0.08
CA ILE A 142 -4.53 -0.43 -0.49
C ILE A 142 -3.48 0.53 0.11
N THR A 143 -3.87 1.77 0.42
CA THR A 143 -3.03 2.76 1.10
C THR A 143 -2.59 2.34 2.51
N PHE A 144 -3.21 1.32 3.09
CA PHE A 144 -2.76 0.68 4.32
C PHE A 144 -1.29 0.22 4.25
N LEU A 145 -0.84 -0.25 3.08
CA LEU A 145 0.54 -0.72 2.91
C LEU A 145 1.61 0.35 3.20
N HIS A 146 1.26 1.62 3.13
CA HIS A 146 2.18 2.72 3.47
C HIS A 146 2.53 2.78 4.97
N LYS A 147 1.69 2.16 5.80
CA LYS A 147 1.82 2.12 7.26
C LYS A 147 1.87 0.68 7.80
N TYR A 148 2.01 -0.29 6.91
CA TYR A 148 1.96 -1.69 7.29
C TYR A 148 3.13 -2.06 8.19
N ASN A 149 2.82 -2.49 9.40
CA ASN A 149 3.73 -3.14 10.33
C ASN A 149 3.39 -4.64 10.39
N PRO A 150 4.29 -5.55 9.96
CA PRO A 150 4.06 -7.00 9.97
C PRO A 150 3.97 -7.62 11.37
N GLU A 151 4.45 -6.93 12.39
CA GLU A 151 4.32 -7.37 13.79
C GLU A 151 2.93 -7.06 14.36
N GLN A 152 2.28 -6.00 13.84
CA GLN A 152 0.95 -5.59 14.27
C GLN A 152 -0.16 -6.27 13.46
N PHE A 153 0.04 -6.44 12.15
CA PHE A 153 -0.99 -6.99 11.27
C PHE A 153 -0.49 -8.14 10.42
N GLU A 154 -1.39 -9.04 10.10
CA GLU A 154 -1.22 -10.07 9.08
C GLU A 154 -1.89 -9.64 7.79
N LEU A 155 -1.20 -9.77 6.65
CA LEU A 155 -1.79 -9.66 5.31
C LEU A 155 -2.35 -11.02 4.89
N ILE A 156 -3.67 -11.10 4.71
CA ILE A 156 -4.34 -12.34 4.33
C ILE A 156 -4.40 -12.46 2.82
N LYS A 157 -5.01 -11.48 2.14
CA LYS A 157 -5.28 -11.52 0.72
C LYS A 157 -5.48 -10.12 0.15
N PHE A 158 -5.12 -9.95 -1.12
CA PHE A 158 -5.50 -8.80 -1.94
C PHE A 158 -6.70 -9.15 -2.81
N ARG A 159 -7.71 -8.25 -2.85
CA ARG A 159 -8.91 -8.40 -3.66
C ARG A 159 -9.04 -7.23 -4.61
N LYS A 160 -8.99 -7.54 -5.88
CA LYS A 160 -9.09 -6.60 -6.99
C LYS A 160 -9.98 -7.15 -8.07
N GLY A 161 -10.82 -6.29 -8.62
CA GLY A 161 -11.41 -6.46 -9.93
C GLY A 161 -12.88 -6.81 -9.91
N ASN A 162 -13.43 -7.23 -11.03
CA ASN A 162 -14.84 -7.53 -11.25
C ASN A 162 -14.95 -9.00 -11.71
N ASP A 163 -14.42 -9.94 -10.91
CA ASP A 163 -14.34 -11.37 -11.26
C ASP A 163 -15.34 -12.22 -10.46
N GLU A 164 -16.44 -11.67 -10.00
CA GLU A 164 -17.46 -12.29 -9.14
C GLU A 164 -16.92 -12.78 -7.77
N LYS A 165 -15.61 -12.70 -7.56
CA LYS A 165 -14.93 -13.04 -6.32
C LYS A 165 -14.52 -11.81 -5.52
N ASP A 166 -14.85 -10.63 -6.04
CA ASP A 166 -14.58 -9.39 -5.37
C ASP A 166 -15.46 -9.22 -4.13
N LEU A 167 -14.91 -8.50 -3.18
CA LEU A 167 -15.65 -8.13 -2.00
C LEU A 167 -16.79 -7.21 -2.39
N SER A 168 -18.01 -7.52 -1.94
CA SER A 168 -19.19 -6.69 -2.19
C SER A 168 -19.88 -6.31 -0.89
N ILE A 169 -20.53 -5.16 -0.92
CA ILE A 169 -21.40 -4.64 0.14
C ILE A 169 -22.67 -4.15 -0.54
N ASN A 170 -23.83 -4.73 -0.18
CA ASN A 170 -25.11 -4.44 -0.84
C ASN A 170 -25.01 -4.56 -2.37
N SER A 171 -24.35 -5.63 -2.85
CA SER A 171 -24.11 -5.93 -4.27
C SER A 171 -23.24 -4.89 -5.00
N LYS A 172 -22.55 -4.02 -4.30
CA LYS A 172 -21.58 -3.07 -4.88
C LYS A 172 -20.18 -3.42 -4.43
N CYS A 173 -19.25 -3.49 -5.39
CA CYS A 173 -17.85 -3.73 -5.09
C CYS A 173 -17.19 -2.42 -4.63
N PRO A 174 -16.68 -2.34 -3.39
CA PRO A 174 -15.84 -1.23 -2.99
C PRO A 174 -14.53 -1.26 -3.79
N TYR A 175 -13.87 -0.10 -3.86
CA TYR A 175 -12.55 -0.04 -4.49
C TYR A 175 -11.59 -1.03 -3.80
N PHE A 176 -10.52 -1.42 -4.47
CA PHE A 176 -9.56 -2.45 -4.03
C PHE A 176 -9.37 -2.52 -2.52
N ARG A 177 -9.38 -3.74 -1.98
CA ARG A 177 -9.20 -4.02 -0.55
C ARG A 177 -8.08 -5.02 -0.31
N ILE A 178 -7.35 -4.81 0.77
CA ILE A 178 -6.45 -5.79 1.36
C ILE A 178 -7.14 -6.36 2.59
N LEU A 179 -7.22 -7.67 2.64
CA LEU A 179 -7.71 -8.37 3.83
C LEU A 179 -6.57 -8.50 4.83
N ILE A 180 -6.82 -7.99 6.03
CA ILE A 180 -5.85 -8.00 7.14
C ILE A 180 -6.47 -8.57 8.41
N LYS A 181 -5.63 -8.97 9.34
CA LYS A 181 -6.02 -9.34 10.70
C LYS A 181 -5.05 -8.69 11.70
N ASN A 182 -5.58 -8.19 12.82
CA ASN A 182 -4.74 -7.70 13.91
C ASN A 182 -4.11 -8.90 14.64
N ARG A 183 -2.78 -8.91 14.79
CA ARG A 183 -2.04 -9.98 15.46
C ARG A 183 -2.05 -9.88 16.99
N ARG A 184 -2.49 -8.73 17.50
CA ARG A 184 -2.45 -8.42 18.94
C ARG A 184 -3.78 -8.63 19.66
N LEU A 185 -4.76 -9.23 18.95
CA LEU A 185 -6.10 -9.53 19.48
C LEU A 185 -6.39 -11.03 19.45
#